data_932536503541ae286ab0930b7905139c
#
_entry.id   932536503541ae286ab0930b7905139c
#
_cell.length_a   1.000
_cell.length_b   1.000
_cell.length_c   1.000
_cell.angle_alpha   90.00
_cell.angle_beta   90.00
_cell.angle_gamma   90.00
#
_symmetry.space_group_name_H-M   'P 1'
#
loop_
_entity.id
_entity.type
_entity.pdbx_description
1 polymer ?
#
loop_
_entity_poly.entity_id
_entity_poly.type
_entity_poly.pdbx_seq_one_letter_code
_entity_poly.pdbx_strand_id
1 'polypeptide(L)'
;MILDKVLEKYVDRFNAEDEEIYRQEIGNDQALDWMRENVPLFECPEPDIEEIYYFRWWTYRKHVKKTPEGFIISEFLPDVPWAGKYNSINCAAGFHIREGRWLRNGRKIIEDYIRFWLRGSGDVRSYSTWIADAVWDYCSVLEDYEFGIEMLDDLIANFEWWTKEHRTDNGLYWSIDDRDAMEFCI
;
A
#
# COMPACT_ATOMS: atom_id res chain seq x y z
N MET A 1 -13.68 3.78 -25.47
CA MET A 1 -14.66 2.84 -24.90
C MET A 1 -15.55 3.59 -23.89
N ILE A 2 -16.76 3.06 -23.56
CA ILE A 2 -17.67 3.73 -22.59
C ILE A 2 -16.99 3.86 -21.22
N LEU A 3 -16.40 2.78 -20.71
CA LEU A 3 -15.70 2.76 -19.42
C LEU A 3 -14.53 3.75 -19.32
N ASP A 4 -13.83 3.99 -20.42
CA ASP A 4 -12.75 4.97 -20.47
C ASP A 4 -13.25 6.41 -20.26
N LYS A 5 -14.45 6.74 -20.79
CA LYS A 5 -15.09 8.03 -20.54
C LYS A 5 -15.59 8.19 -19.10
N VAL A 6 -15.97 7.09 -18.46
CA VAL A 6 -16.34 7.10 -17.02
C VAL A 6 -15.13 7.44 -16.18
N LEU A 7 -14.01 6.77 -16.41
CA LEU A 7 -12.74 7.09 -15.74
C LEU A 7 -12.34 8.56 -15.95
N GLU A 8 -12.33 9.04 -17.21
CA GLU A 8 -11.97 10.40 -17.56
C GLU A 8 -12.82 11.44 -16.80
N LYS A 9 -14.15 11.24 -16.77
CA LYS A 9 -15.08 12.10 -16.02
C LYS A 9 -14.71 12.23 -14.54
N TYR A 10 -14.36 11.11 -13.88
CA TYR A 10 -14.00 11.12 -12.46
C TYR A 10 -12.64 11.77 -12.22
N VAL A 11 -11.65 11.44 -13.05
CA VAL A 11 -10.30 12.00 -12.91
C VAL A 11 -10.30 13.52 -13.14
N ASP A 12 -11.00 13.98 -14.17
CA ASP A 12 -11.13 15.43 -14.46
C ASP A 12 -11.74 16.18 -13.27
N ARG A 13 -12.79 15.61 -12.66
CA ARG A 13 -13.42 16.21 -11.48
C ARG A 13 -12.48 16.22 -10.29
N PHE A 14 -11.84 15.10 -9.95
CA PHE A 14 -10.93 15.03 -8.82
C PHE A 14 -9.73 15.97 -8.98
N ASN A 15 -9.18 16.07 -10.20
CA ASN A 15 -8.11 17.01 -10.50
C ASN A 15 -8.56 18.46 -10.37
N ALA A 16 -9.80 18.79 -10.76
CA ALA A 16 -10.33 20.16 -10.64
C ALA A 16 -10.56 20.59 -9.19
N GLU A 17 -10.78 19.65 -8.29
CA GLU A 17 -11.03 19.88 -6.85
C GLU A 17 -9.73 19.83 -6.02
N ASP A 18 -8.58 19.43 -6.59
CA ASP A 18 -7.32 19.24 -5.89
C ASP A 18 -6.27 20.30 -6.27
N GLU A 19 -5.80 21.06 -5.30
CA GLU A 19 -4.76 22.07 -5.50
C GLU A 19 -3.34 21.50 -5.61
N GLU A 20 -3.17 20.17 -5.43
CA GLU A 20 -1.88 19.45 -5.49
C GLU A 20 -0.76 20.12 -4.67
N ILE A 21 -1.09 20.55 -3.46
CA ILE A 21 -0.18 21.31 -2.59
C ILE A 21 1.08 20.55 -2.15
N TYR A 22 1.07 19.22 -2.27
CA TYR A 22 2.22 18.36 -1.97
C TYR A 22 2.77 17.73 -3.24
N ARG A 23 4.09 17.75 -3.36
CA ARG A 23 4.77 17.12 -4.50
C ARG A 23 4.48 15.62 -4.53
N GLN A 24 4.09 15.12 -5.70
CA GLN A 24 3.80 13.71 -5.98
C GLN A 24 4.72 13.19 -7.09
N GLU A 25 5.03 11.90 -7.08
CA GLU A 25 5.78 11.25 -8.18
C GLU A 25 4.93 11.19 -9.45
N ILE A 26 3.64 10.90 -9.30
CA ILE A 26 2.66 10.86 -10.38
C ILE A 26 1.68 12.00 -10.14
N GLY A 27 1.86 13.13 -10.82
CA GLY A 27 1.05 14.34 -10.66
C GLY A 27 -0.37 14.21 -11.19
N ASN A 28 -1.22 15.21 -10.92
CA ASN A 28 -2.58 15.26 -11.42
C ASN A 28 -2.65 15.31 -12.95
N ASP A 29 -1.66 15.92 -13.59
CA ASP A 29 -1.51 15.95 -15.06
C ASP A 29 -1.24 14.57 -15.67
N GLN A 30 -0.73 13.63 -14.90
CA GLN A 30 -0.44 12.25 -15.31
C GLN A 30 -1.50 11.25 -14.81
N ALA A 31 -2.43 11.69 -13.95
CA ALA A 31 -3.37 10.81 -13.26
C ALA A 31 -4.21 9.96 -14.21
N LEU A 32 -4.75 10.56 -15.25
CA LEU A 32 -5.62 9.87 -16.20
C LEU A 32 -4.88 8.77 -16.96
N ASP A 33 -3.70 9.06 -17.48
CA ASP A 33 -2.92 8.08 -18.24
C ASP A 33 -2.42 6.95 -17.32
N TRP A 34 -1.93 7.29 -16.14
CA TRP A 34 -1.53 6.29 -15.16
C TRP A 34 -2.69 5.38 -14.75
N MET A 35 -3.87 5.94 -14.50
CA MET A 35 -5.04 5.14 -14.13
C MET A 35 -5.55 4.27 -15.29
N ARG A 36 -5.50 4.77 -16.53
CA ARG A 36 -5.82 3.98 -17.72
C ARG A 36 -4.93 2.75 -17.86
N GLU A 37 -3.65 2.89 -17.55
CA GLU A 37 -2.67 1.81 -17.67
C GLU A 37 -2.75 0.81 -16.52
N ASN A 38 -3.05 1.28 -15.32
CA ASN A 38 -2.85 0.50 -14.10
C ASN A 38 -4.15 0.04 -13.43
N VAL A 39 -5.23 0.80 -13.52
CA VAL A 39 -6.46 0.52 -12.78
C VAL A 39 -7.43 -0.34 -13.59
N PRO A 40 -7.97 -1.44 -13.05
CA PRO A 40 -9.07 -2.15 -13.68
C PRO A 40 -10.27 -1.21 -13.85
N LEU A 41 -10.84 -1.16 -15.05
CA LEU A 41 -12.02 -0.33 -15.29
C LEU A 41 -13.25 -0.95 -14.63
N PHE A 42 -14.08 -0.11 -14.03
CA PHE A 42 -15.24 -0.51 -13.24
C PHE A 42 -16.45 0.34 -13.63
N GLU A 43 -17.60 -0.29 -13.74
CA GLU A 43 -18.89 0.35 -13.95
C GLU A 43 -19.89 -0.23 -12.95
N CYS A 44 -20.63 0.64 -12.29
CA CYS A 44 -21.61 0.26 -11.29
C CYS A 44 -22.88 1.10 -11.47
N PRO A 45 -24.08 0.50 -11.36
CA PRO A 45 -25.35 1.26 -11.42
C PRO A 45 -25.52 2.24 -10.25
N GLU A 46 -24.75 2.05 -9.14
CA GLU A 46 -24.72 2.96 -7.99
C GLU A 46 -23.58 3.96 -8.16
N PRO A 47 -23.86 5.25 -8.49
CA PRO A 47 -22.83 6.24 -8.80
C PRO A 47 -21.86 6.50 -7.66
N ASP A 48 -22.33 6.42 -6.39
CA ASP A 48 -21.49 6.66 -5.22
C ASP A 48 -20.41 5.57 -5.06
N ILE A 49 -20.75 4.32 -5.37
CA ILE A 49 -19.81 3.19 -5.33
C ILE A 49 -18.77 3.34 -6.45
N GLU A 50 -19.20 3.70 -7.66
CA GLU A 50 -18.34 3.94 -8.80
C GLU A 50 -17.37 5.10 -8.53
N GLU A 51 -17.88 6.20 -7.96
CA GLU A 51 -17.06 7.35 -7.57
C GLU A 51 -16.00 6.98 -6.53
N ILE A 52 -16.39 6.30 -5.44
CA ILE A 52 -15.48 5.87 -4.37
C ILE A 52 -14.40 4.94 -4.94
N TYR A 53 -14.75 4.03 -5.85
CA TYR A 53 -13.79 3.15 -6.51
C TYR A 53 -12.69 3.95 -7.23
N TYR A 54 -13.06 4.88 -8.10
CA TYR A 54 -12.08 5.69 -8.84
C TYR A 54 -11.34 6.68 -7.94
N PHE A 55 -12.01 7.25 -6.93
CA PHE A 55 -11.38 8.15 -5.98
C PHE A 55 -10.27 7.44 -5.18
N ARG A 56 -10.50 6.21 -4.73
CA ARG A 56 -9.47 5.42 -4.03
C ARG A 56 -8.23 5.19 -4.89
N TRP A 57 -8.39 4.85 -6.16
CA TRP A 57 -7.25 4.68 -7.05
C TRP A 57 -6.56 6.01 -7.39
N TRP A 58 -7.32 7.05 -7.54
CA TRP A 58 -6.78 8.39 -7.76
C TRP A 58 -5.97 8.87 -6.55
N THR A 59 -6.39 8.59 -5.32
CA THR A 59 -5.62 8.86 -4.10
C THR A 59 -4.45 7.91 -3.93
N TYR A 60 -4.63 6.59 -4.17
CA TYR A 60 -3.55 5.60 -4.08
C TYR A 60 -2.33 6.01 -4.91
N ARG A 61 -2.55 6.46 -6.15
CA ARG A 61 -1.50 6.99 -7.03
C ARG A 61 -0.64 8.07 -6.37
N LYS A 62 -1.25 8.97 -5.58
CA LYS A 62 -0.55 10.08 -4.92
C LYS A 62 0.48 9.60 -3.91
N HIS A 63 0.27 8.44 -3.32
CA HIS A 63 1.13 7.84 -2.31
C HIS A 63 2.25 6.98 -2.91
N VAL A 64 2.18 6.64 -4.19
CA VAL A 64 3.27 5.94 -4.89
C VAL A 64 4.46 6.88 -5.05
N LYS A 65 5.61 6.50 -4.50
CA LYS A 65 6.86 7.27 -4.58
C LYS A 65 7.98 6.41 -5.12
N LYS A 66 8.87 7.01 -5.92
CA LYS A 66 10.09 6.38 -6.39
C LYS A 66 11.25 6.80 -5.47
N THR A 67 11.97 5.81 -4.96
CA THR A 67 13.11 6.00 -4.06
C THR A 67 14.36 5.30 -4.59
N PRO A 68 15.54 5.53 -4.01
CA PRO A 68 16.73 4.74 -4.35
C PRO A 68 16.59 3.22 -4.10
N GLU A 69 15.61 2.82 -3.27
CA GLU A 69 15.32 1.42 -2.94
C GLU A 69 14.19 0.82 -3.77
N GLY A 70 13.69 1.54 -4.77
CA GLY A 70 12.55 1.15 -5.59
C GLY A 70 11.28 1.94 -5.27
N PHE A 71 10.15 1.44 -5.70
CA PHE A 71 8.86 2.06 -5.38
C PHE A 71 8.44 1.74 -3.94
N ILE A 72 7.86 2.75 -3.29
CA ILE A 72 7.19 2.60 -2.00
C ILE A 72 5.82 3.28 -2.03
N ILE A 73 4.99 2.98 -1.05
CA ILE A 73 3.71 3.66 -0.83
C ILE A 73 3.82 4.37 0.51
N SER A 74 3.75 5.71 0.49
CA SER A 74 3.83 6.51 1.71
C SER A 74 2.49 6.53 2.43
N GLU A 75 2.51 6.62 3.75
CA GLU A 75 1.29 6.78 4.55
C GLU A 75 0.73 8.20 4.47
N PHE A 76 1.62 9.20 4.45
CA PHE A 76 1.24 10.61 4.42
C PHE A 76 1.79 11.30 3.17
N LEU A 77 1.08 12.31 2.65
CA LEU A 77 1.60 13.18 1.60
C LEU A 77 2.57 14.23 2.16
N PRO A 78 2.23 14.99 3.24
CA PRO A 78 3.21 15.84 3.91
C PRO A 78 4.18 14.99 4.74
N ASP A 79 5.42 15.45 4.87
CA ASP A 79 6.36 14.82 5.78
C ASP A 79 5.92 15.02 7.23
N VAL A 80 5.87 13.95 8.01
CA VAL A 80 5.48 13.95 9.42
C VAL A 80 6.60 13.34 10.28
N PRO A 81 6.87 13.89 11.49
CA PRO A 81 8.02 13.50 12.29
C PRO A 81 7.96 12.09 12.90
N TRP A 82 6.77 11.50 12.95
CA TRP A 82 6.54 10.15 13.51
C TRP A 82 6.54 9.04 12.45
N ALA A 83 6.50 9.39 11.17
CA ALA A 83 6.60 8.40 10.11
C ALA A 83 8.04 7.91 9.96
N GLY A 84 8.18 6.66 9.52
CA GLY A 84 9.46 6.08 9.17
C GLY A 84 10.07 6.65 7.90
N LYS A 85 11.09 5.98 7.39
CA LYS A 85 11.78 6.41 6.18
C LYS A 85 10.83 6.54 5.00
N TYR A 86 11.03 7.58 4.21
CA TYR A 86 10.17 7.94 3.08
C TYR A 86 8.71 8.22 3.44
N ASN A 87 8.47 8.62 4.69
CA ASN A 87 7.14 8.95 5.20
C ASN A 87 6.18 7.75 5.19
N SER A 88 6.69 6.57 5.54
CA SER A 88 5.95 5.30 5.55
C SER A 88 5.80 4.72 6.96
N ILE A 89 4.73 3.98 7.19
CA ILE A 89 4.45 3.25 8.45
C ILE A 89 4.01 1.83 8.10
N ASN A 90 4.58 0.83 8.78
CA ASN A 90 4.35 -0.58 8.45
C ASN A 90 2.95 -1.09 8.82
N CYS A 91 2.25 -0.49 9.79
CA CYS A 91 0.89 -0.92 10.13
C CYS A 91 -0.08 -0.81 8.95
N ALA A 92 0.12 0.16 8.05
CA ALA A 92 -0.68 0.33 6.83
C ALA A 92 -0.20 -0.52 5.65
N ALA A 93 1.01 -1.09 5.71
CA ALA A 93 1.63 -1.77 4.56
C ALA A 93 0.78 -2.91 4.00
N GLY A 94 0.15 -3.71 4.87
CA GLY A 94 -0.72 -4.79 4.43
C GLY A 94 -1.92 -4.32 3.62
N PHE A 95 -2.53 -3.19 3.99
CA PHE A 95 -3.64 -2.59 3.24
C PHE A 95 -3.17 -2.07 1.89
N HIS A 96 -2.02 -1.40 1.84
CA HIS A 96 -1.44 -0.90 0.60
C HIS A 96 -1.14 -2.02 -0.40
N ILE A 97 -0.56 -3.13 0.08
CA ILE A 97 -0.27 -4.32 -0.74
C ILE A 97 -1.58 -4.95 -1.23
N ARG A 98 -2.55 -5.14 -0.32
CA ARG A 98 -3.84 -5.78 -0.62
C ARG A 98 -4.66 -4.98 -1.63
N GLU A 99 -4.61 -3.66 -1.60
CA GLU A 99 -5.22 -2.81 -2.61
C GLU A 99 -4.41 -2.85 -3.92
N GLY A 100 -3.11 -2.58 -3.86
CA GLY A 100 -2.23 -2.50 -5.03
C GLY A 100 -2.10 -3.79 -5.83
N ARG A 101 -2.41 -4.96 -5.24
CA ARG A 101 -2.39 -6.25 -5.94
C ARG A 101 -3.31 -6.31 -7.17
N TRP A 102 -4.30 -5.42 -7.25
CA TRP A 102 -5.23 -5.32 -8.38
C TRP A 102 -4.74 -4.43 -9.51
N LEU A 103 -3.63 -3.71 -9.34
CA LEU A 103 -3.03 -2.91 -10.40
C LEU A 103 -2.55 -3.81 -11.55
N ARG A 104 -3.00 -3.52 -12.77
CA ARG A 104 -2.65 -4.32 -13.96
C ARG A 104 -1.15 -4.34 -14.26
N ASN A 105 -0.46 -3.21 -14.05
CA ASN A 105 0.99 -3.09 -14.24
C ASN A 105 1.72 -2.80 -12.91
N GLY A 106 1.09 -3.14 -11.78
CA GLY A 106 1.58 -2.81 -10.44
C GLY A 106 2.68 -3.71 -9.90
N ARG A 107 3.07 -4.78 -10.62
CA ARG A 107 4.01 -5.79 -10.12
C ARG A 107 5.26 -5.17 -9.51
N LYS A 108 5.93 -4.30 -10.27
CA LYS A 108 7.15 -3.65 -9.78
C LYS A 108 6.90 -2.77 -8.55
N ILE A 109 5.79 -2.05 -8.50
CA ILE A 109 5.43 -1.17 -7.38
C ILE A 109 5.26 -2.00 -6.10
N ILE A 110 4.50 -3.08 -6.17
CA ILE A 110 4.17 -3.89 -5.00
C ILE A 110 5.35 -4.75 -4.54
N GLU A 111 6.10 -5.35 -5.47
CA GLU A 111 7.29 -6.14 -5.12
C GLU A 111 8.41 -5.29 -4.54
N ASP A 112 8.68 -4.10 -5.09
CA ASP A 112 9.64 -3.15 -4.52
C ASP A 112 9.20 -2.73 -3.09
N TYR A 113 7.91 -2.46 -2.88
CA TYR A 113 7.36 -2.08 -1.59
C TYR A 113 7.45 -3.19 -0.55
N ILE A 114 7.20 -4.45 -0.93
CA ILE A 114 7.38 -5.60 -0.04
C ILE A 114 8.88 -5.77 0.32
N ARG A 115 9.78 -5.66 -0.66
CA ARG A 115 11.22 -5.73 -0.41
C ARG A 115 11.72 -4.58 0.46
N PHE A 116 11.17 -3.37 0.31
CA PHE A 116 11.48 -2.25 1.18
C PHE A 116 11.22 -2.57 2.66
N TRP A 117 10.10 -3.23 2.97
CA TRP A 117 9.78 -3.63 4.34
C TRP A 117 10.62 -4.79 4.86
N LEU A 118 10.86 -5.80 4.05
CA LEU A 118 11.49 -7.05 4.50
C LEU A 118 13.02 -7.03 4.40
N ARG A 119 13.59 -6.34 3.41
CA ARG A 119 15.03 -6.34 3.09
C ARG A 119 15.64 -4.96 3.03
N GLY A 120 14.83 -3.93 2.88
CA GLY A 120 15.25 -2.55 2.74
C GLY A 120 15.31 -1.82 4.07
N SER A 121 15.19 -0.51 4.00
CA SER A 121 15.25 0.37 5.16
C SER A 121 13.91 0.61 5.84
N GLY A 122 12.85 -0.08 5.43
CA GLY A 122 11.57 -0.10 6.13
C GLY A 122 11.70 -0.85 7.46
N ASP A 123 11.15 -0.27 8.54
CA ASP A 123 11.11 -0.94 9.84
C ASP A 123 9.80 -1.75 9.95
N VAL A 124 9.85 -3.00 9.48
CA VAL A 124 8.69 -3.92 9.47
C VAL A 124 8.22 -4.31 10.87
N ARG A 125 9.00 -3.98 11.91
CA ARG A 125 8.76 -4.34 13.32
C ARG A 125 8.40 -3.16 14.19
N SER A 126 8.29 -1.96 13.63
CA SER A 126 7.92 -0.76 14.39
C SER A 126 6.49 -0.82 14.94
N TYR A 127 5.60 -1.47 14.22
CA TYR A 127 4.22 -1.75 14.62
C TYR A 127 3.88 -3.22 14.34
N SER A 128 2.83 -3.73 14.94
CA SER A 128 2.23 -5.00 14.53
C SER A 128 1.76 -4.91 13.08
N THR A 129 1.94 -5.97 12.31
CA THR A 129 1.56 -6.01 10.89
C THR A 129 1.25 -7.43 10.44
N TRP A 130 0.34 -7.54 9.49
CA TRP A 130 -0.06 -8.79 8.84
C TRP A 130 0.56 -8.93 7.44
N ILE A 131 1.81 -8.50 7.29
CA ILE A 131 2.51 -8.46 6.01
C ILE A 131 2.60 -9.83 5.33
N ALA A 132 2.72 -10.92 6.09
CA ALA A 132 2.78 -12.27 5.52
C ALA A 132 1.48 -12.65 4.80
N ASP A 133 0.33 -12.31 5.40
CA ASP A 133 -0.99 -12.51 4.80
C ASP A 133 -1.17 -11.64 3.55
N ALA A 134 -0.70 -10.39 3.59
CA ALA A 134 -0.74 -9.49 2.44
C ALA A 134 0.12 -9.98 1.26
N VAL A 135 1.31 -10.53 1.54
CA VAL A 135 2.17 -11.16 0.51
C VAL A 135 1.49 -12.39 -0.09
N TRP A 136 0.87 -13.22 0.74
CA TRP A 136 0.09 -14.36 0.27
C TRP A 136 -1.08 -13.93 -0.64
N ASP A 137 -1.83 -12.92 -0.22
CA ASP A 137 -2.94 -12.36 -1.00
C ASP A 137 -2.47 -11.79 -2.36
N TYR A 138 -1.31 -11.12 -2.37
CA TYR A 138 -0.69 -10.62 -3.60
C TYR A 138 -0.35 -11.76 -4.57
N CYS A 139 0.37 -12.77 -4.08
CA CYS A 139 0.74 -13.94 -4.89
C CYS A 139 -0.48 -14.70 -5.40
N SER A 140 -1.54 -14.80 -4.58
CA SER A 140 -2.77 -15.52 -4.94
C SER A 140 -3.55 -14.84 -6.07
N VAL A 141 -3.57 -13.51 -6.12
CA VAL A 141 -4.21 -12.76 -7.22
C VAL A 141 -3.46 -12.91 -8.53
N LEU A 142 -2.11 -12.95 -8.45
CA LEU A 142 -1.27 -13.11 -9.63
C LEU A 142 -1.15 -14.57 -10.10
N GLU A 143 -1.59 -15.53 -9.28
CA GLU A 143 -1.33 -16.97 -9.49
C GLU A 143 0.17 -17.28 -9.66
N ASP A 144 1.03 -16.44 -9.05
CA ASP A 144 2.49 -16.50 -9.11
C ASP A 144 3.08 -16.52 -7.71
N TYR A 145 3.49 -17.70 -7.28
CA TYR A 145 4.03 -17.91 -5.94
C TYR A 145 5.56 -17.85 -5.87
N GLU A 146 6.26 -17.68 -6.99
CA GLU A 146 7.73 -17.60 -7.01
C GLU A 146 8.23 -16.43 -6.17
N PHE A 147 7.55 -15.28 -6.26
CA PHE A 147 7.87 -14.13 -5.43
C PHE A 147 7.63 -14.38 -3.93
N GLY A 148 6.54 -15.06 -3.59
CA GLY A 148 6.26 -15.46 -2.20
C GLY A 148 7.32 -16.41 -1.65
N ILE A 149 7.81 -17.34 -2.47
CA ILE A 149 8.90 -18.26 -2.13
C ILE A 149 10.21 -17.47 -1.96
N GLU A 150 10.50 -16.49 -2.82
CA GLU A 150 11.66 -15.60 -2.68
C GLU A 150 11.66 -14.85 -1.34
N MET A 151 10.49 -14.44 -0.85
CA MET A 151 10.34 -13.69 0.40
C MET A 151 10.17 -14.58 1.65
N LEU A 152 10.06 -15.89 1.50
CA LEU A 152 9.67 -16.80 2.58
C LEU A 152 10.62 -16.76 3.78
N ASP A 153 11.92 -16.78 3.55
CA ASP A 153 12.91 -16.74 4.64
C ASP A 153 12.84 -15.43 5.43
N ASP A 154 12.57 -14.31 4.76
CA ASP A 154 12.41 -13.00 5.40
C ASP A 154 11.11 -12.93 6.23
N LEU A 155 10.04 -13.51 5.73
CA LEU A 155 8.76 -13.62 6.45
C LEU A 155 8.89 -14.52 7.68
N ILE A 156 9.60 -15.66 7.57
CA ILE A 156 9.91 -16.55 8.69
C ILE A 156 10.76 -15.81 9.73
N ALA A 157 11.83 -15.13 9.31
CA ALA A 157 12.68 -14.37 10.22
C ALA A 157 11.91 -13.23 10.93
N ASN A 158 10.95 -12.59 10.26
CA ASN A 158 10.08 -11.62 10.90
C ASN A 158 9.17 -12.27 11.95
N PHE A 159 8.55 -13.40 11.63
CA PHE A 159 7.69 -14.15 12.56
C PHE A 159 8.47 -14.69 13.79
N GLU A 160 9.68 -15.23 13.56
CA GLU A 160 10.56 -15.72 14.62
C GLU A 160 10.99 -14.60 15.57
N TRP A 161 11.25 -13.40 15.05
CA TRP A 161 11.55 -12.23 15.87
C TRP A 161 10.37 -11.89 16.78
N TRP A 162 9.14 -11.81 16.23
CA TRP A 162 7.95 -11.58 17.04
C TRP A 162 7.75 -12.68 18.09
N THR A 163 8.00 -13.94 17.73
CA THR A 163 7.91 -15.08 18.64
C THR A 163 8.91 -14.98 19.80
N LYS A 164 10.13 -14.54 19.50
CA LYS A 164 11.18 -14.40 20.51
C LYS A 164 10.94 -13.21 21.45
N GLU A 165 10.54 -12.05 20.90
CA GLU A 165 10.52 -10.79 21.64
C GLU A 165 9.14 -10.48 22.26
N HIS A 166 8.05 -10.99 21.67
CA HIS A 166 6.68 -10.58 21.99
C HIS A 166 5.73 -11.73 22.33
N ARG A 167 6.22 -12.97 22.47
CA ARG A 167 5.38 -14.11 22.86
C ARG A 167 5.47 -14.35 24.35
N THR A 168 4.33 -14.51 25.00
CA THR A 168 4.19 -14.87 26.41
C THR A 168 4.27 -16.39 26.62
N ASP A 169 4.49 -16.83 27.86
CA ASP A 169 4.57 -18.27 28.21
C ASP A 169 3.28 -19.04 27.89
N ASN A 170 2.14 -18.36 27.89
CA ASN A 170 0.85 -18.96 27.54
C ASN A 170 0.58 -18.97 26.01
N GLY A 171 1.55 -18.54 25.21
CA GLY A 171 1.49 -18.61 23.76
C GLY A 171 0.82 -17.42 23.08
N LEU A 172 0.38 -16.40 23.82
CA LEU A 172 -0.17 -15.17 23.25
C LEU A 172 0.94 -14.20 22.85
N TYR A 173 0.66 -13.35 21.87
CA TYR A 173 1.55 -12.26 21.50
C TYR A 173 1.04 -10.95 22.12
N TRP A 174 1.97 -10.07 22.46
CA TRP A 174 1.68 -8.76 23.02
C TRP A 174 2.32 -7.66 22.14
N SER A 175 1.72 -6.50 22.16
CA SER A 175 2.27 -5.26 21.62
C SER A 175 2.07 -4.14 22.63
N ILE A 176 2.81 -3.05 22.48
CA ILE A 176 2.54 -1.84 23.27
C ILE A 176 1.47 -1.03 22.52
N ASP A 177 0.62 -0.34 23.26
CA ASP A 177 -0.57 0.36 22.74
C ASP A 177 -0.25 1.44 21.70
N ASP A 178 0.88 2.13 21.82
CA ASP A 178 1.35 3.10 20.83
C ASP A 178 2.08 2.45 19.61
N ARG A 179 2.14 1.12 19.53
CA ARG A 179 2.79 0.34 18.47
C ARG A 179 1.90 -0.70 17.80
N ASP A 180 0.61 -0.65 18.03
CA ASP A 180 -0.38 -1.53 17.40
C ASP A 180 -1.40 -0.76 16.54
N ALA A 181 -1.16 0.52 16.29
CA ALA A 181 -2.04 1.46 15.60
C ALA A 181 -3.37 1.74 16.33
N MET A 182 -3.40 1.51 17.65
CA MET A 182 -4.57 1.74 18.50
C MET A 182 -4.43 2.99 19.36
N GLU A 183 -3.34 3.71 19.29
CA GLU A 183 -2.89 4.85 20.09
C GLU A 183 -3.95 5.42 21.05
N PHE A 184 -3.65 5.40 22.35
CA PHE A 184 -4.50 5.95 23.40
C PHE A 184 -5.92 5.34 23.54
N CYS A 185 -6.13 4.13 23.09
CA CYS A 185 -7.37 3.38 23.26
C CYS A 185 -7.47 2.74 24.67
N ILE A 186 -7.29 3.52 25.72
CA ILE A 186 -7.46 3.08 27.11
C ILE A 186 -8.77 3.63 27.65
#